data_3e7bc7d50543d7c6e4d653c8fddd1517
#
_entry.id   3e7bc7d50543d7c6e4d653c8fddd1517
#
_cell.length_a   1.000
_cell.length_b   1.000
_cell.length_c   1.000
_cell.angle_alpha   90.00
_cell.angle_beta   90.00
_cell.angle_gamma   90.00
#
_symmetry.space_group_name_H-M   'P 1'
#
loop_
_entity.id
_entity.type
_entity.pdbx_description
1 polymer ?
#
loop_
_entity_poly.entity_id
_entity_poly.type
_entity_poly.pdbx_seq_one_letter_code
_entity_poly.pdbx_strand_id
1 'polypeptide(L)'
;MKKCLFTLVVVLLYNIGTISKAQLTNNGSPTTMQTYSFRLKPGQDLKKELDALVQQKRIEAGALLTCVGSLTDVTLRLANKTESNVWRGHFEIVSLVGTLSVNGSHLHLAVSDSTGQTLGGHLLEGSKIYTTAEIIIGIMPDMVYSREPDPTYGYRELVIRKKHRK
;
A
#
# COMPACT_ATOMS: atom_id res chain seq x y z
N MET A 1 -19.55 -78.53 12.38
CA MET A 1 -19.34 -77.21 12.98
C MET A 1 -18.43 -76.44 12.06
N LYS A 2 -19.00 -75.55 11.21
CA LYS A 2 -18.21 -74.71 10.26
C LYS A 2 -18.00 -73.36 10.93
N LYS A 3 -16.75 -72.99 11.22
CA LYS A 3 -16.38 -71.68 11.73
C LYS A 3 -16.33 -70.68 10.56
N CYS A 4 -17.22 -69.71 10.55
CA CYS A 4 -17.22 -68.61 9.60
C CYS A 4 -16.24 -67.56 10.08
N LEU A 5 -15.15 -67.36 9.31
CA LEU A 5 -14.14 -66.35 9.62
C LEU A 5 -14.58 -65.05 8.93
N PHE A 6 -15.02 -64.06 9.76
CA PHE A 6 -15.39 -62.74 9.26
C PHE A 6 -14.10 -61.90 9.14
N THR A 7 -13.65 -61.64 7.90
CA THR A 7 -12.53 -60.77 7.61
C THR A 7 -13.04 -59.35 7.56
N LEU A 8 -12.69 -58.56 8.60
CA LEU A 8 -12.98 -57.13 8.68
C LEU A 8 -11.99 -56.39 7.78
N VAL A 9 -12.43 -55.89 6.63
CA VAL A 9 -11.64 -55.01 5.77
C VAL A 9 -11.79 -53.60 6.29
N VAL A 10 -10.75 -53.07 6.95
CA VAL A 10 -10.68 -51.65 7.32
C VAL A 10 -10.18 -50.86 6.10
N VAL A 11 -11.08 -50.15 5.45
CA VAL A 11 -10.73 -49.18 4.41
C VAL A 11 -10.28 -47.90 5.08
N LEU A 12 -8.98 -47.67 5.18
CA LEU A 12 -8.42 -46.38 5.55
C LEU A 12 -8.61 -45.39 4.39
N LEU A 13 -9.62 -44.54 4.50
CA LEU A 13 -9.76 -43.40 3.60
C LEU A 13 -8.70 -42.35 3.99
N TYR A 14 -7.58 -42.36 3.27
CA TYR A 14 -6.66 -41.22 3.30
C TYR A 14 -7.35 -40.04 2.63
N ASN A 15 -7.83 -39.10 3.44
CA ASN A 15 -8.15 -37.76 2.98
C ASN A 15 -6.84 -37.09 2.56
N ILE A 16 -6.47 -37.22 1.30
CA ILE A 16 -5.43 -36.38 0.69
C ILE A 16 -6.08 -34.98 0.56
N GLY A 17 -5.91 -34.17 1.61
CA GLY A 17 -6.25 -32.77 1.54
C GLY A 17 -5.49 -32.17 0.35
N THR A 18 -6.22 -31.80 -0.69
CA THR A 18 -5.68 -30.99 -1.77
C THR A 18 -5.23 -29.67 -1.15
N ILE A 19 -3.91 -29.53 -0.94
CA ILE A 19 -3.30 -28.25 -0.62
C ILE A 19 -3.59 -27.37 -1.83
N SER A 20 -4.61 -26.54 -1.71
CA SER A 20 -4.86 -25.47 -2.67
C SER A 20 -3.60 -24.60 -2.69
N LYS A 21 -2.75 -24.78 -3.69
CA LYS A 21 -1.68 -23.81 -3.96
C LYS A 21 -2.40 -22.50 -4.27
N ALA A 22 -2.30 -21.53 -3.38
CA ALA A 22 -2.68 -20.17 -3.69
C ALA A 22 -1.95 -19.79 -4.98
N GLN A 23 -2.68 -19.78 -6.07
CA GLN A 23 -2.14 -19.38 -7.35
C GLN A 23 -1.95 -17.87 -7.25
N LEU A 24 -0.71 -17.45 -7.03
CA LEU A 24 -0.34 -16.04 -7.16
C LEU A 24 -0.62 -15.66 -8.62
N THR A 25 -1.81 -15.13 -8.85
CA THR A 25 -2.25 -14.63 -10.17
C THR A 25 -1.51 -13.37 -10.58
N ASN A 26 -0.60 -12.88 -9.72
CA ASN A 26 0.19 -11.68 -9.99
C ASN A 26 1.54 -12.05 -10.57
N ASN A 27 1.83 -11.46 -11.72
CA ASN A 27 3.11 -11.48 -12.41
C ASN A 27 4.17 -10.66 -11.66
N GLY A 28 4.36 -10.94 -10.37
CA GLY A 28 5.44 -10.34 -9.58
C GLY A 28 6.79 -10.67 -10.23
N SER A 29 7.63 -9.67 -10.44
CA SER A 29 8.97 -9.84 -10.97
C SER A 29 9.98 -9.21 -10.02
N PRO A 30 11.10 -9.87 -9.73
CA PRO A 30 12.18 -9.23 -9.00
C PRO A 30 12.70 -8.02 -9.80
N THR A 31 13.00 -6.95 -9.09
CA THR A 31 13.52 -5.70 -9.64
C THR A 31 14.59 -5.12 -8.73
N THR A 32 15.45 -4.30 -9.29
CA THR A 32 16.36 -3.45 -8.51
C THR A 32 15.60 -2.26 -7.98
N MET A 33 16.02 -1.74 -6.83
CA MET A 33 15.44 -0.56 -6.21
C MET A 33 16.51 0.50 -5.98
N GLN A 34 16.21 1.74 -6.36
CA GLN A 34 16.97 2.92 -6.01
C GLN A 34 16.22 3.66 -4.91
N THR A 35 16.94 4.25 -3.95
CA THR A 35 16.32 5.03 -2.88
C THR A 35 16.51 6.53 -3.12
N TYR A 36 15.52 7.32 -2.71
CA TYR A 36 15.57 8.77 -2.72
C TYR A 36 15.05 9.31 -1.39
N SER A 37 15.90 10.09 -0.70
CA SER A 37 15.58 10.65 0.61
C SER A 37 15.40 12.15 0.49
N PHE A 38 14.39 12.70 1.16
CA PHE A 38 14.13 14.13 1.19
C PHE A 38 13.34 14.52 2.45
N ARG A 39 13.26 15.81 2.67
CA ARG A 39 12.55 16.38 3.81
C ARG A 39 11.57 17.44 3.34
N LEU A 40 10.34 17.42 3.90
CA LEU A 40 9.38 18.50 3.79
C LEU A 40 9.45 19.42 5.02
N LYS A 41 9.16 20.70 4.78
CA LYS A 41 9.23 21.79 5.76
C LYS A 41 7.83 22.17 6.28
N PRO A 42 7.74 22.92 7.39
CA PRO A 42 6.46 23.40 7.90
C PRO A 42 5.60 24.08 6.85
N GLY A 43 4.31 23.79 6.88
CA GLY A 43 3.29 24.37 6.00
C GLY A 43 3.17 23.73 4.62
N GLN A 44 4.17 22.94 4.17
CA GLN A 44 4.03 22.17 2.92
C GLN A 44 2.93 21.12 3.04
N ASP A 45 2.29 20.82 1.93
CA ASP A 45 1.24 19.81 1.85
C ASP A 45 1.84 18.45 1.50
N LEU A 46 1.73 17.49 2.41
CA LEU A 46 2.36 16.17 2.27
C LEU A 46 1.98 15.47 0.95
N LYS A 47 0.69 15.47 0.60
CA LYS A 47 0.23 14.80 -0.63
C LYS A 47 0.68 15.53 -1.89
N LYS A 48 0.53 16.86 -1.92
CA LYS A 48 0.93 17.68 -3.08
C LYS A 48 2.41 17.58 -3.37
N GLU A 49 3.25 17.63 -2.33
CA GLU A 49 4.70 17.55 -2.51
C GLU A 49 5.13 16.17 -3.00
N LEU A 50 4.50 15.10 -2.50
CA LEU A 50 4.74 13.75 -3.01
C LEU A 50 4.35 13.60 -4.48
N ASP A 51 3.16 14.09 -4.86
CA ASP A 51 2.71 14.04 -6.25
C ASP A 51 3.60 14.91 -7.17
N ALA A 52 3.99 16.09 -6.71
CA ALA A 52 4.90 16.97 -7.46
C ALA A 52 6.26 16.29 -7.69
N LEU A 53 6.83 15.64 -6.65
CA LEU A 53 8.06 14.88 -6.77
C LEU A 53 7.92 13.73 -7.78
N VAL A 54 6.83 12.98 -7.69
CA VAL A 54 6.54 11.86 -8.60
C VAL A 54 6.50 12.34 -10.05
N GLN A 55 5.83 13.46 -10.32
CA GLN A 55 5.77 14.06 -11.66
C GLN A 55 7.13 14.60 -12.11
N GLN A 56 7.82 15.37 -11.27
CA GLN A 56 9.12 15.96 -11.59
C GLN A 56 10.18 14.89 -11.90
N LYS A 57 10.22 13.81 -11.13
CA LYS A 57 11.16 12.70 -11.30
C LYS A 57 10.68 11.65 -12.31
N ARG A 58 9.46 11.79 -12.84
CA ARG A 58 8.81 10.82 -13.73
C ARG A 58 8.85 9.41 -13.16
N ILE A 59 8.49 9.26 -11.86
CA ILE A 59 8.49 7.98 -11.19
C ILE A 59 7.33 7.15 -11.72
N GLU A 60 7.62 6.13 -12.51
CA GLU A 60 6.60 5.23 -13.06
C GLU A 60 6.28 4.07 -12.12
N ALA A 61 7.20 3.69 -11.23
CA ALA A 61 6.97 2.72 -10.18
C ALA A 61 7.82 3.05 -8.96
N GLY A 62 7.16 3.24 -7.82
CA GLY A 62 7.79 3.53 -6.54
C GLY A 62 6.94 3.11 -5.37
N ALA A 63 7.53 3.14 -4.18
CA ALA A 63 6.85 2.89 -2.92
C ALA A 63 7.41 3.80 -1.82
N LEU A 64 6.58 4.15 -0.83
CA LEU A 64 7.04 4.73 0.42
C LEU A 64 7.75 3.65 1.23
N LEU A 65 8.99 3.90 1.65
CA LEU A 65 9.75 3.02 2.53
C LEU A 65 9.57 3.44 3.99
N THR A 66 9.67 4.75 4.26
CA THR A 66 9.44 5.32 5.58
C THR A 66 9.09 6.80 5.49
N CYS A 67 8.37 7.28 6.51
CA CYS A 67 8.11 8.68 6.75
C CYS A 67 8.00 8.91 8.26
N VAL A 68 8.79 9.84 8.77
CA VAL A 68 8.74 10.31 10.17
C VAL A 68 8.49 11.81 10.15
N GLY A 69 7.62 12.30 11.02
CA GLY A 69 7.31 13.71 11.09
C GLY A 69 5.95 13.99 11.72
N SER A 70 5.50 15.24 11.59
CA SER A 70 4.28 15.70 12.25
C SER A 70 3.46 16.63 11.35
N LEU A 71 2.15 16.67 11.61
CA LEU A 71 1.17 17.44 10.85
C LEU A 71 0.36 18.36 11.75
N THR A 72 -0.09 19.52 11.21
CA THR A 72 -1.11 20.39 11.82
C THR A 72 -2.51 20.12 11.31
N ASP A 73 -2.60 19.72 10.06
CA ASP A 73 -3.85 19.38 9.39
C ASP A 73 -3.73 17.99 8.80
N VAL A 74 -4.76 17.19 8.96
CA VAL A 74 -4.85 15.82 8.43
C VAL A 74 -6.13 15.70 7.63
N THR A 75 -6.00 15.43 6.35
CA THR A 75 -7.14 15.23 5.44
C THR A 75 -7.11 13.80 4.91
N LEU A 76 -8.11 13.02 5.28
CA LEU A 76 -8.22 11.62 4.91
C LEU A 76 -9.60 11.27 4.35
N ARG A 77 -9.63 10.32 3.44
CA ARG A 77 -10.83 9.57 3.10
C ARG A 77 -10.82 8.25 3.86
N LEU A 78 -11.82 8.04 4.69
CA LEU A 78 -11.94 6.83 5.50
C LEU A 78 -12.41 5.63 4.67
N ALA A 79 -12.28 4.45 5.25
CA ALA A 79 -12.71 3.20 4.62
C ALA A 79 -14.19 3.26 4.24
N ASN A 80 -14.49 2.87 3.01
CA ASN A 80 -15.85 2.82 2.45
C ASN A 80 -16.61 4.16 2.49
N LYS A 81 -15.89 5.30 2.48
CA LYS A 81 -16.46 6.64 2.39
C LYS A 81 -16.06 7.32 1.08
N THR A 82 -16.90 8.21 0.60
CA THR A 82 -16.61 9.07 -0.56
C THR A 82 -16.09 10.43 -0.14
N GLU A 83 -16.54 10.90 1.03
CA GLU A 83 -16.20 12.22 1.56
C GLU A 83 -14.81 12.23 2.21
N SER A 84 -14.18 13.39 2.17
CA SER A 84 -12.98 13.70 2.94
C SER A 84 -13.34 14.16 4.34
N ASN A 85 -12.50 13.81 5.31
CA ASN A 85 -12.57 14.29 6.68
C ASN A 85 -11.30 15.07 6.98
N VAL A 86 -11.44 16.18 7.73
CA VAL A 86 -10.34 17.05 8.10
C VAL A 86 -10.25 17.15 9.62
N TRP A 87 -9.06 16.89 10.15
CA TRP A 87 -8.72 17.11 11.56
C TRP A 87 -7.63 18.17 11.65
N ARG A 88 -7.71 19.02 12.67
CA ARG A 88 -6.73 20.06 12.98
C ARG A 88 -6.21 19.88 14.39
N GLY A 89 -4.91 20.06 14.55
CA GLY A 89 -4.21 19.84 15.81
C GLY A 89 -2.74 19.52 15.57
N HIS A 90 -2.12 18.80 16.50
CA HIS A 90 -0.76 18.30 16.34
C HIS A 90 -0.81 16.78 16.30
N PHE A 91 -0.28 16.22 15.24
CA PHE A 91 -0.33 14.78 14.97
C PHE A 91 1.06 14.29 14.60
N GLU A 92 1.48 13.17 15.20
CA GLU A 92 2.67 12.44 14.78
C GLU A 92 2.33 11.47 13.64
N ILE A 93 3.17 11.39 12.62
CA ILE A 93 3.02 10.39 11.54
C ILE A 93 3.46 9.03 12.08
N VAL A 94 2.51 8.13 12.30
CA VAL A 94 2.76 6.76 12.74
C VAL A 94 3.14 5.86 11.56
N SER A 95 2.47 6.07 10.42
CA SER A 95 2.72 5.30 9.20
C SER A 95 2.31 6.11 7.99
N LEU A 96 3.15 6.11 6.97
CA LEU A 96 2.82 6.52 5.61
C LEU A 96 3.31 5.45 4.65
N VAL A 97 2.39 4.77 4.00
CA VAL A 97 2.68 3.64 3.10
C VAL A 97 1.92 3.77 1.79
N GLY A 98 2.41 3.12 0.76
CA GLY A 98 1.70 3.02 -0.51
C GLY A 98 2.61 3.01 -1.71
N THR A 99 1.97 3.05 -2.88
CA THR A 99 2.62 3.02 -4.19
C THR A 99 2.62 4.39 -4.84
N LEU A 100 3.71 4.70 -5.51
CA LEU A 100 3.94 5.96 -6.21
C LEU A 100 4.04 5.71 -7.71
N SER A 101 3.31 6.48 -8.51
CA SER A 101 3.43 6.46 -9.98
C SER A 101 2.87 7.73 -10.60
N VAL A 102 3.49 8.18 -11.69
CA VAL A 102 2.92 9.23 -12.58
C VAL A 102 1.55 8.82 -13.13
N ASN A 103 1.24 7.53 -13.14
CA ASN A 103 -0.04 6.97 -13.57
C ASN A 103 -1.06 6.83 -12.42
N GLY A 104 -0.78 7.42 -11.26
CA GLY A 104 -1.61 7.43 -10.06
C GLY A 104 -0.94 6.77 -8.86
N SER A 105 -0.79 7.55 -7.79
CA SER A 105 -0.30 7.06 -6.49
C SER A 105 -1.47 6.62 -5.60
N HIS A 106 -1.20 5.67 -4.70
CA HIS A 106 -2.16 5.21 -3.71
C HIS A 106 -1.48 5.16 -2.35
N LEU A 107 -1.88 6.06 -1.46
CA LEU A 107 -1.19 6.32 -0.20
C LEU A 107 -2.16 6.21 0.98
N HIS A 108 -1.73 5.50 2.01
CA HIS A 108 -2.41 5.45 3.30
C HIS A 108 -1.55 6.13 4.36
N LEU A 109 -2.20 6.92 5.20
CA LEU A 109 -1.60 7.61 6.31
C LEU A 109 -2.28 7.19 7.60
N ALA A 110 -1.50 6.92 8.63
CA ALA A 110 -1.95 6.84 10.01
C ALA A 110 -1.19 7.87 10.84
N VAL A 111 -1.92 8.58 11.69
CA VAL A 111 -1.37 9.60 12.59
C VAL A 111 -1.89 9.39 14.00
N SER A 112 -1.13 9.84 15.00
CA SER A 112 -1.51 9.83 16.41
C SER A 112 -1.53 11.24 16.97
N ASP A 113 -2.56 11.57 17.74
CA ASP A 113 -2.66 12.84 18.44
C ASP A 113 -1.88 12.85 19.77
N SER A 114 -1.94 13.97 20.52
CA SER A 114 -1.27 14.13 21.80
C SER A 114 -1.79 13.22 22.93
N THR A 115 -2.91 12.55 22.73
CA THR A 115 -3.47 11.55 23.67
C THR A 115 -3.08 10.13 23.32
N GLY A 116 -2.43 9.93 22.17
CA GLY A 116 -2.10 8.61 21.63
C GLY A 116 -3.24 7.99 20.80
N GLN A 117 -4.35 8.69 20.60
CA GLN A 117 -5.40 8.22 19.70
C GLN A 117 -4.90 8.24 18.26
N THR A 118 -5.10 7.12 17.58
CA THR A 118 -4.63 6.95 16.19
C THR A 118 -5.82 6.91 15.24
N LEU A 119 -5.71 7.64 14.16
CA LEU A 119 -6.64 7.61 13.04
C LEU A 119 -5.89 7.40 11.73
N GLY A 120 -6.55 6.83 10.73
CA GLY A 120 -5.90 6.56 9.45
C GLY A 120 -6.89 6.37 8.31
N GLY A 121 -6.36 6.50 7.09
CA GLY A 121 -7.14 6.36 5.86
C GLY A 121 -6.32 6.68 4.62
N HIS A 122 -7.01 6.88 3.49
CA HIS A 122 -6.37 7.35 2.27
C HIS A 122 -5.90 8.79 2.44
N LEU A 123 -4.63 9.04 2.20
CA LEU A 123 -4.06 10.39 2.24
C LEU A 123 -4.62 11.24 1.10
N LEU A 124 -5.16 12.38 1.47
CA LEU A 124 -5.63 13.41 0.54
C LEU A 124 -4.83 14.71 0.68
N GLU A 125 -5.00 15.61 -0.29
CA GLU A 125 -4.49 16.99 -0.20
C GLU A 125 -5.13 17.72 0.99
N GLY A 126 -4.39 18.65 1.59
CA GLY A 126 -4.78 19.36 2.79
C GLY A 126 -4.08 18.87 4.07
N SER A 127 -3.21 17.85 3.95
CA SER A 127 -2.40 17.37 5.08
C SER A 127 -1.12 18.19 5.20
N LYS A 128 -1.06 19.13 6.17
CA LYS A 128 0.01 20.12 6.32
C LYS A 128 1.07 19.70 7.32
N ILE A 129 2.34 19.84 6.92
CA ILE A 129 3.49 19.59 7.79
C ILE A 129 3.52 20.58 8.94
N TYR A 130 3.71 20.06 10.17
CA TYR A 130 3.93 20.88 11.37
C TYR A 130 5.40 21.26 11.49
N THR A 131 6.30 20.34 11.83
CA THR A 131 7.72 20.61 12.01
C THR A 131 8.56 20.07 10.87
N THR A 132 8.32 18.84 10.48
CA THR A 132 9.07 18.12 9.44
C THR A 132 8.28 16.92 8.92
N ALA A 133 8.61 16.47 7.72
CA ALA A 133 8.41 15.09 7.31
C ALA A 133 9.69 14.60 6.62
N GLU A 134 10.31 13.59 7.16
CA GLU A 134 11.53 12.97 6.67
C GLU A 134 11.15 11.69 5.94
N ILE A 135 11.39 11.66 4.63
CA ILE A 135 10.78 10.68 3.74
C ILE A 135 11.86 9.95 2.96
N ILE A 136 11.74 8.64 2.90
CA ILE A 136 12.54 7.80 2.00
C ILE A 136 11.58 7.02 1.10
N ILE A 137 11.81 7.12 -0.19
CA ILE A 137 11.07 6.36 -1.21
C ILE A 137 11.99 5.36 -1.90
N GLY A 138 11.42 4.24 -2.33
CA GLY A 138 12.05 3.28 -3.22
C GLY A 138 11.51 3.46 -4.63
N ILE A 139 12.39 3.51 -5.62
CA ILE A 139 12.06 3.64 -7.04
C ILE A 139 12.48 2.37 -7.76
N MET A 140 11.58 1.76 -8.51
CA MET A 140 11.82 0.56 -9.31
C MET A 140 11.92 0.96 -10.80
N PRO A 141 13.13 1.23 -11.32
CA PRO A 141 13.30 1.80 -12.67
C PRO A 141 12.86 0.87 -13.80
N ASP A 142 12.87 -0.44 -13.55
CA ASP A 142 12.48 -1.46 -14.54
C ASP A 142 10.97 -1.75 -14.57
N MET A 143 10.20 -1.07 -13.73
CA MET A 143 8.76 -1.34 -13.56
C MET A 143 7.92 -0.14 -13.96
N VAL A 144 6.66 -0.42 -14.31
CA VAL A 144 5.60 0.58 -14.51
C VAL A 144 4.40 0.15 -13.68
N TYR A 145 3.90 1.08 -12.87
CA TYR A 145 2.66 0.94 -12.13
C TYR A 145 1.57 1.77 -12.81
N SER A 146 0.39 1.20 -12.92
CA SER A 146 -0.83 1.90 -13.32
C SER A 146 -1.98 1.53 -12.40
N ARG A 147 -3.02 2.35 -12.42
CA ARG A 147 -4.27 2.11 -11.69
C ARG A 147 -5.37 1.86 -12.71
N GLU A 148 -5.87 0.63 -12.79
CA GLU A 148 -6.85 0.21 -13.79
C GLU A 148 -8.16 -0.24 -13.12
N PRO A 149 -9.34 0.00 -13.73
CA PRO A 149 -10.59 -0.48 -13.18
C PRO A 149 -10.58 -2.00 -12.98
N ASP A 150 -10.91 -2.45 -11.79
CA ASP A 150 -11.11 -3.86 -11.48
C ASP A 150 -12.62 -4.15 -11.44
N PRO A 151 -13.13 -5.10 -12.22
CA PRO A 151 -14.56 -5.38 -12.26
C PRO A 151 -15.12 -6.04 -11.00
N THR A 152 -14.25 -6.58 -10.12
CA THR A 152 -14.66 -7.31 -8.91
C THR A 152 -15.39 -6.40 -7.93
N TYR A 153 -14.84 -5.18 -7.70
CA TYR A 153 -15.39 -4.22 -6.75
C TYR A 153 -15.60 -2.83 -7.34
N GLY A 154 -15.27 -2.62 -8.63
CA GLY A 154 -15.41 -1.34 -9.31
C GLY A 154 -14.37 -0.29 -8.96
N TYR A 155 -13.36 -0.63 -8.15
CA TYR A 155 -12.26 0.27 -7.82
C TYR A 155 -11.11 0.15 -8.84
N ARG A 156 -10.25 1.17 -8.85
CA ARG A 156 -9.02 1.12 -9.65
C ARG A 156 -7.93 0.45 -8.82
N GLU A 157 -7.42 -0.70 -9.31
CA GLU A 157 -6.41 -1.48 -8.63
C GLU A 157 -5.04 -1.38 -9.30
N LEU A 158 -3.99 -1.80 -8.59
CA LEU A 158 -2.62 -1.74 -9.06
C LEU A 158 -2.38 -2.80 -10.15
N VAL A 159 -1.93 -2.33 -11.32
CA VAL A 159 -1.40 -3.18 -12.38
C VAL A 159 0.10 -2.94 -12.50
N ILE A 160 0.86 -4.03 -12.48
CA ILE A 160 2.32 -4.03 -12.51
C ILE A 160 2.79 -4.55 -13.86
N ARG A 161 3.63 -3.76 -14.53
CA ARG A 161 4.27 -4.17 -15.79
C ARG A 161 5.78 -3.99 -15.69
N LYS A 162 6.52 -4.89 -16.33
CA LYS A 162 7.97 -4.74 -16.50
C LYS A 162 8.24 -3.93 -17.77
N LYS A 163 9.19 -2.99 -17.71
CA LYS A 163 9.64 -2.28 -18.91
C LYS A 163 10.35 -3.25 -19.85
N HIS A 164 10.00 -3.21 -21.12
CA HIS A 164 10.80 -3.89 -22.14
C HIS A 164 12.12 -3.12 -22.28
N ARG A 165 13.25 -3.78 -22.05
CA ARG A 165 14.55 -3.21 -22.43
C ARG A 165 14.57 -3.07 -23.96
N LYS A 166 14.73 -1.85 -24.44
CA LYS A 166 15.02 -1.61 -25.85
C LYS A 166 16.45 -2.01 -26.15
#